data_e81c348ab1fbb519d1fbbc2187db925c
#
_entry.id   e81c348ab1fbb519d1fbbc2187db925c
#
_cell.length_a   1.000
_cell.length_b   1.000
_cell.length_c   1.000
_cell.angle_alpha   90.00
_cell.angle_beta   90.00
_cell.angle_gamma   90.00
#
_symmetry.space_group_name_H-M   'P 1'
#
loop_
_entity.id
_entity.type
_entity.pdbx_description
1 polymer ?
#
loop_
_entity_poly.entity_id
_entity_poly.type
_entity_poly.pdbx_seq_one_letter_code
_entity_poly.pdbx_strand_id
1 'polypeptide(L)'
;ALSLTLARIAATHQHQSERLVHRERGWSYSGFRVLYMIWLTEPVEARDLARFAGVSRQTTSTVLSTLEAARLVVRRQTSKTDRRLVSVRLTPRGRAAVDEAIGAQNALESDWFSVLNSAEQAQLQDMLERVLTRIDRPAETPAAD
;
A
#
# COMPACT_ATOMS: atom_id res chain seq x y z
N ALA A 1 -5.55 -13.94 -21.48
CA ALA A 1 -6.31 -12.72 -21.57
C ALA A 1 -6.51 -12.01 -20.24
N LEU A 2 -7.22 -12.54 -19.25
CA LEU A 2 -7.50 -11.85 -17.97
C LEU A 2 -6.22 -11.40 -17.24
N SER A 3 -5.25 -12.27 -17.06
CA SER A 3 -3.99 -11.96 -16.35
C SER A 3 -3.21 -10.83 -17.02
N LEU A 4 -3.19 -10.76 -18.33
CA LEU A 4 -2.52 -9.69 -19.06
C LEU A 4 -3.25 -8.35 -18.88
N THR A 5 -4.59 -8.35 -18.88
CA THR A 5 -5.40 -7.16 -18.64
C THR A 5 -5.19 -6.64 -17.22
N LEU A 6 -5.22 -7.52 -16.21
CA LEU A 6 -4.93 -7.16 -14.82
C LEU A 6 -3.52 -6.58 -14.65
N ALA A 7 -2.52 -7.21 -15.26
CA ALA A 7 -1.14 -6.72 -15.21
C ALA A 7 -1.00 -5.33 -15.84
N ARG A 8 -1.66 -5.08 -16.97
CA ARG A 8 -1.67 -3.75 -17.63
C ARG A 8 -2.37 -2.71 -16.77
N ILE A 9 -3.53 -3.04 -16.20
CA ILE A 9 -4.24 -2.12 -15.29
C ILE A 9 -3.36 -1.77 -14.09
N ALA A 10 -2.77 -2.78 -13.42
CA ALA A 10 -1.91 -2.56 -12.27
C ALA A 10 -0.69 -1.69 -12.58
N ALA A 11 0.00 -1.96 -13.70
CA ALA A 11 1.16 -1.18 -14.13
C ALA A 11 0.76 0.27 -14.50
N THR A 12 -0.34 0.46 -15.22
CA THR A 12 -0.83 1.80 -15.59
C THR A 12 -1.28 2.57 -14.35
N HIS A 13 -2.01 1.93 -13.44
CA HIS A 13 -2.42 2.49 -12.16
C HIS A 13 -1.21 3.01 -11.37
N GLN A 14 -0.22 2.15 -11.16
CA GLN A 14 1.00 2.54 -10.44
C GLN A 14 1.70 3.74 -11.09
N HIS A 15 1.91 3.68 -12.41
CA HIS A 15 2.60 4.72 -13.15
C HIS A 15 1.85 6.07 -13.11
N GLN A 16 0.55 6.05 -13.33
CA GLN A 16 -0.26 7.29 -13.32
C GLN A 16 -0.40 7.85 -11.91
N SER A 17 -0.64 7.02 -10.90
CA SER A 17 -0.68 7.45 -9.50
C SER A 17 0.62 8.13 -9.10
N GLU A 18 1.77 7.52 -9.42
CA GLU A 18 3.07 8.12 -9.13
C GLU A 18 3.25 9.46 -9.85
N ARG A 19 2.94 9.52 -11.14
CA ARG A 19 3.14 10.73 -11.95
C ARG A 19 2.20 11.87 -11.58
N LEU A 20 0.92 11.58 -11.33
CA LEU A 20 -0.14 12.59 -11.19
C LEU A 20 -0.40 12.98 -9.73
N VAL A 21 -0.07 12.12 -8.77
CA VAL A 21 -0.39 12.35 -7.36
C VAL A 21 0.85 12.40 -6.47
N HIS A 22 1.77 11.44 -6.61
CA HIS A 22 2.76 11.21 -5.56
C HIS A 22 4.12 11.86 -5.80
N ARG A 23 4.53 12.03 -7.06
CA ARG A 23 5.86 12.61 -7.40
C ARG A 23 6.07 14.00 -6.81
N GLU A 24 5.08 14.88 -6.93
CA GLU A 24 5.13 16.25 -6.40
C GLU A 24 5.16 16.30 -4.88
N ARG A 25 4.68 15.25 -4.22
CA ARG A 25 4.68 15.11 -2.76
C ARG A 25 5.99 14.57 -2.20
N GLY A 26 6.95 14.20 -3.06
CA GLY A 26 8.28 13.75 -2.67
C GLY A 26 8.36 12.27 -2.27
N TRP A 27 7.40 11.45 -2.65
CA TRP A 27 7.44 9.99 -2.49
C TRP A 27 6.96 9.24 -3.74
N SER A 28 7.33 7.97 -3.82
CA SER A 28 6.85 7.05 -4.85
C SER A 28 5.44 6.53 -4.51
N TYR A 29 4.77 5.89 -5.46
CA TYR A 29 3.53 5.18 -5.17
C TYR A 29 3.71 4.07 -4.11
N SER A 30 4.84 3.37 -4.12
CA SER A 30 5.18 2.43 -3.04
C SER A 30 5.33 3.14 -1.69
N GLY A 31 5.89 4.34 -1.67
CA GLY A 31 5.95 5.20 -0.49
C GLY A 31 4.57 5.58 0.03
N PHE A 32 3.66 5.95 -0.86
CA PHE A 32 2.27 6.22 -0.51
C PHE A 32 1.59 4.98 0.09
N ARG A 33 1.77 3.80 -0.50
CA ARG A 33 1.20 2.56 0.05
C ARG A 33 1.67 2.27 1.47
N VAL A 34 2.95 2.50 1.75
CA VAL A 34 3.50 2.36 3.10
C VAL A 34 2.89 3.41 4.05
N LEU A 35 2.84 4.68 3.64
CA LEU A 35 2.20 5.75 4.42
C LEU A 35 0.74 5.46 4.72
N TYR A 36 0.00 5.00 3.71
CA TYR A 36 -1.41 4.65 3.84
C TYR A 36 -1.63 3.51 4.83
N MET A 37 -0.76 2.48 4.79
CA MET A 37 -0.84 1.39 5.76
C MET A 37 -0.52 1.84 7.18
N ILE A 38 0.45 2.73 7.37
CA ILE A 38 0.70 3.32 8.69
C ILE A 38 -0.53 4.11 9.14
N TRP A 39 -1.11 4.92 8.27
CA TRP A 39 -2.32 5.71 8.56
C TRP A 39 -3.49 4.85 9.02
N LEU A 40 -3.69 3.67 8.40
CA LEU A 40 -4.77 2.74 8.75
C LEU A 40 -4.52 1.97 10.06
N THR A 41 -3.26 1.67 10.39
CA THR A 41 -2.94 0.64 11.38
C THR A 41 -2.07 1.13 12.54
N GLU A 42 -1.62 2.38 12.53
CA GLU A 42 -0.69 2.88 13.56
C GLU A 42 -1.21 2.78 15.00
N PRO A 43 -0.37 2.39 15.93
CA PRO A 43 1.05 2.08 15.76
C PRO A 43 1.25 0.71 15.09
N VAL A 44 2.16 0.64 14.12
CA VAL A 44 2.43 -0.60 13.39
C VAL A 44 3.90 -0.98 13.49
N GLU A 45 4.19 -2.28 13.54
CA GLU A 45 5.58 -2.75 13.54
C GLU A 45 6.18 -2.66 12.14
N ALA A 46 7.41 -2.13 12.04
CA ALA A 46 8.11 -1.96 10.77
C ALA A 46 8.22 -3.26 9.97
N ARG A 47 8.36 -4.40 10.65
CA ARG A 47 8.45 -5.74 10.02
C ARG A 47 7.16 -6.16 9.31
N ASP A 48 5.99 -5.66 9.74
CA ASP A 48 4.69 -6.04 9.19
C ASP A 48 4.28 -5.16 8.00
N LEU A 49 4.87 -3.97 7.88
CA LEU A 49 4.51 -3.00 6.83
C LEU A 49 4.72 -3.54 5.42
N ALA A 50 5.78 -4.31 5.16
CA ALA A 50 6.05 -4.89 3.84
C ALA A 50 4.88 -5.75 3.37
N ARG A 51 4.40 -6.63 4.25
CA ARG A 51 3.25 -7.51 3.98
C ARG A 51 1.97 -6.71 3.79
N PHE A 52 1.68 -5.77 4.68
CA PHE A 52 0.44 -4.98 4.61
C PHE A 52 0.40 -4.06 3.39
N ALA A 53 1.51 -3.41 3.06
CA ALA A 53 1.59 -2.53 1.90
C ALA A 53 1.77 -3.30 0.57
N GLY A 54 2.03 -4.61 0.60
CA GLY A 54 2.29 -5.41 -0.59
C GLY A 54 3.54 -4.96 -1.35
N VAL A 55 4.58 -4.58 -0.63
CA VAL A 55 5.89 -4.19 -1.18
C VAL A 55 6.99 -5.06 -0.60
N SER A 56 8.16 -5.11 -1.22
CA SER A 56 9.29 -5.90 -0.70
C SER A 56 9.80 -5.31 0.62
N ARG A 57 10.45 -6.13 1.45
CA ARG A 57 11.13 -5.69 2.69
C ARG A 57 12.18 -4.63 2.40
N GLN A 58 12.95 -4.81 1.33
CA GLN A 58 13.97 -3.86 0.88
C GLN A 58 13.35 -2.50 0.53
N THR A 59 12.29 -2.49 -0.28
CA THR A 59 11.55 -1.28 -0.64
C THR A 59 10.98 -0.61 0.60
N THR A 60 10.37 -1.36 1.52
CA THR A 60 9.82 -0.83 2.77
C THR A 60 10.91 -0.16 3.62
N SER A 61 12.07 -0.77 3.76
CA SER A 61 13.20 -0.20 4.52
C SER A 61 13.69 1.12 3.91
N THR A 62 13.86 1.17 2.60
CA THR A 62 14.28 2.37 1.87
C THR A 62 13.23 3.48 1.99
N VAL A 63 11.95 3.13 1.80
CA VAL A 63 10.82 4.06 1.93
C VAL A 63 10.75 4.65 3.33
N LEU A 64 10.80 3.81 4.38
CA LEU A 64 10.77 4.29 5.77
C LEU A 64 11.90 5.25 6.08
N SER A 65 13.10 5.00 5.59
CA SER A 65 14.24 5.92 5.79
C SER A 65 14.00 7.27 5.10
N THR A 66 13.46 7.26 3.89
CA THR A 66 13.08 8.49 3.15
C THR A 66 11.98 9.26 3.87
N LEU A 67 10.92 8.57 4.33
CA LEU A 67 9.80 9.20 5.03
C LEU A 67 10.20 9.76 6.40
N GLU A 68 11.10 9.09 7.10
CA GLU A 68 11.64 9.57 8.37
C GLU A 68 12.54 10.80 8.17
N ALA A 69 13.40 10.79 7.15
CA ALA A 69 14.21 11.96 6.78
C ALA A 69 13.32 13.17 6.40
N ALA A 70 12.19 12.93 5.73
CA ALA A 70 11.18 13.95 5.43
C ALA A 70 10.31 14.35 6.63
N ARG A 71 10.51 13.77 7.79
CA ARG A 71 9.76 13.99 9.04
C ARG A 71 8.26 13.69 8.91
N LEU A 72 7.92 12.72 8.09
CA LEU A 72 6.53 12.26 7.90
C LEU A 72 6.18 11.10 8.84
N VAL A 73 7.17 10.31 9.23
CA VAL A 73 7.05 9.21 10.19
C VAL A 73 8.11 9.30 11.28
N VAL A 74 7.84 8.64 12.40
CA VAL A 74 8.80 8.39 13.46
C VAL A 74 8.88 6.90 13.73
N ARG A 75 10.10 6.41 13.95
CA ARG A 75 10.37 5.03 14.38
C ARG A 75 10.79 5.05 15.83
N ARG A 76 10.20 4.18 16.63
CA ARG A 76 10.59 4.00 18.05
C ARG A 76 10.84 2.54 18.34
N GLN A 77 11.97 2.25 18.94
CA GLN A 77 12.24 0.92 19.47
C GLN A 77 11.31 0.66 20.66
N THR A 78 10.54 -0.44 20.60
CA THR A 78 9.53 -0.77 21.61
C THR A 78 10.03 -1.75 22.67
N SER A 79 11.19 -2.39 22.43
CA SER A 79 11.80 -3.31 23.37
C SER A 79 13.27 -2.95 23.62
N LYS A 80 13.69 -3.03 24.89
CA LYS A 80 15.11 -2.87 25.27
C LYS A 80 15.95 -4.11 24.97
N THR A 81 15.30 -5.27 24.91
CA THR A 81 15.95 -6.58 24.73
C THR A 81 15.93 -7.05 23.27
N ASP A 82 14.91 -6.66 22.49
CA ASP A 82 14.82 -6.98 21.06
C ASP A 82 14.79 -5.71 20.21
N ARG A 83 15.95 -5.41 19.61
CA ARG A 83 16.14 -4.24 18.72
C ARG A 83 15.31 -4.33 17.41
N ARG A 84 14.72 -5.50 17.10
CA ARG A 84 13.92 -5.71 15.90
C ARG A 84 12.50 -5.19 16.06
N LEU A 85 12.06 -4.96 17.30
CA LEU A 85 10.74 -4.43 17.60
C LEU A 85 10.75 -2.91 17.46
N VAL A 86 10.42 -2.44 16.29
CA VAL A 86 10.37 -1.03 15.93
C VAL A 86 8.95 -0.66 15.54
N SER A 87 8.31 0.18 16.33
CA SER A 87 7.01 0.77 16.04
C SER A 87 7.16 2.00 15.15
N VAL A 88 6.27 2.12 14.19
CA VAL A 88 6.18 3.26 13.26
C VAL A 88 4.87 3.99 13.47
N ARG A 89 4.93 5.33 13.48
CA ARG A 89 3.77 6.22 13.55
C ARG A 89 3.94 7.38 12.60
N LEU A 90 2.83 7.96 12.17
CA LEU A 90 2.83 9.25 11.48
C LEU A 90 3.18 10.38 12.45
N THR A 91 3.88 11.37 11.94
CA THR A 91 3.92 12.69 12.59
C THR A 91 2.64 13.47 12.27
N PRO A 92 2.31 14.57 12.98
CA PRO A 92 1.20 15.45 12.58
C PRO A 92 1.33 15.93 11.12
N ARG A 93 2.55 16.25 10.68
CA ARG A 93 2.84 16.62 9.29
C ARG A 93 2.59 15.44 8.34
N GLY A 94 3.01 14.24 8.72
CA GLY A 94 2.79 13.02 7.93
C GLY A 94 1.30 12.72 7.77
N ARG A 95 0.51 12.87 8.83
CA ARG A 95 -0.93 12.65 8.79
C ARG A 95 -1.61 13.62 7.82
N ALA A 96 -1.33 14.92 7.94
CA ALA A 96 -1.90 15.91 7.02
C ALA A 96 -1.52 15.64 5.56
N ALA A 97 -0.27 15.25 5.30
CA ALA A 97 0.20 14.92 3.96
C ALA A 97 -0.47 13.66 3.38
N VAL A 98 -0.71 12.63 4.22
CA VAL A 98 -1.43 11.42 3.80
C VAL A 98 -2.90 11.72 3.54
N ASP A 99 -3.57 12.47 4.40
CA ASP A 99 -4.99 12.84 4.23
C ASP A 99 -5.20 13.56 2.89
N GLU A 100 -4.33 14.50 2.55
CA GLU A 100 -4.36 15.19 1.25
C GLU A 100 -4.11 14.23 0.08
N ALA A 101 -3.12 13.35 0.21
CA ALA A 101 -2.77 12.39 -0.83
C ALA A 101 -3.89 11.36 -1.08
N ILE A 102 -4.59 10.91 -0.02
CA ILE A 102 -5.75 10.03 -0.13
C ILE A 102 -6.85 10.72 -0.95
N GLY A 103 -7.15 11.99 -0.68
CA GLY A 103 -8.15 12.75 -1.43
C GLY A 103 -7.81 12.83 -2.92
N ALA A 104 -6.56 13.14 -3.25
CA ALA A 104 -6.09 13.21 -4.64
C ALA A 104 -6.09 11.83 -5.33
N GLN A 105 -5.69 10.78 -4.64
CA GLN A 105 -5.71 9.40 -5.15
C GLN A 105 -7.13 8.93 -5.42
N ASN A 106 -8.06 9.16 -4.49
CA ASN A 106 -9.46 8.81 -4.66
C ASN A 106 -10.11 9.54 -5.84
N ALA A 107 -9.79 10.82 -6.05
CA ALA A 107 -10.29 11.57 -7.19
C ALA A 107 -9.80 10.97 -8.52
N LEU A 108 -8.52 10.59 -8.61
CA LEU A 108 -7.95 9.95 -9.79
C LEU A 108 -8.60 8.58 -10.06
N GLU A 109 -8.77 7.77 -9.04
CA GLU A 109 -9.39 6.44 -9.16
C GLU A 109 -10.88 6.54 -9.52
N SER A 110 -11.61 7.51 -8.96
CA SER A 110 -13.00 7.76 -9.33
C SER A 110 -13.16 8.10 -10.81
N ASP A 111 -12.23 8.86 -11.37
CA ASP A 111 -12.23 9.14 -12.81
C ASP A 111 -12.04 7.86 -13.63
N TRP A 112 -11.07 7.02 -13.28
CA TRP A 112 -10.82 5.78 -14.00
C TRP A 112 -11.98 4.80 -13.97
N PHE A 113 -12.64 4.67 -12.81
CA PHE A 113 -13.74 3.75 -12.62
C PHE A 113 -15.11 4.34 -12.98
N SER A 114 -15.15 5.60 -13.43
CA SER A 114 -16.41 6.27 -13.88
C SER A 114 -17.08 5.60 -15.08
N VAL A 115 -16.34 4.78 -15.82
CA VAL A 115 -16.86 3.96 -16.92
C VAL A 115 -17.76 2.81 -16.45
N LEU A 116 -17.76 2.51 -15.15
CA LEU A 116 -18.56 1.49 -14.49
C LEU A 116 -19.58 2.15 -13.57
N ASN A 117 -20.82 1.68 -13.59
CA ASN A 117 -21.80 2.10 -12.59
C ASN A 117 -21.49 1.47 -11.21
N SER A 118 -22.16 1.94 -10.15
CA SER A 118 -21.87 1.48 -8.78
C SER A 118 -22.07 -0.03 -8.57
N ALA A 119 -23.03 -0.65 -9.25
CA ALA A 119 -23.27 -2.09 -9.16
C ALA A 119 -22.15 -2.88 -9.83
N GLU A 120 -21.68 -2.42 -10.99
CA GLU A 120 -20.55 -3.02 -11.71
C GLU A 120 -19.24 -2.87 -10.93
N GLN A 121 -19.01 -1.71 -10.28
CA GLN A 121 -17.84 -1.53 -9.41
C GLN A 121 -17.85 -2.49 -8.24
N ALA A 122 -18.99 -2.65 -7.55
CA ALA A 122 -19.13 -3.59 -6.44
C ALA A 122 -18.93 -5.04 -6.89
N GLN A 123 -19.48 -5.41 -8.05
CA GLN A 123 -19.30 -6.75 -8.62
C GLN A 123 -17.84 -7.02 -9.01
N LEU A 124 -17.17 -6.05 -9.61
CA LEU A 124 -15.75 -6.16 -9.94
C LEU A 124 -14.89 -6.35 -8.69
N GLN A 125 -15.16 -5.57 -7.64
CA GLN A 125 -14.48 -5.68 -6.35
C GLN A 125 -14.63 -7.09 -5.78
N ASP A 126 -15.84 -7.63 -5.68
CA ASP A 126 -16.10 -8.99 -5.19
C ASP A 126 -15.32 -10.04 -5.99
N MET A 127 -15.36 -9.94 -7.32
CA MET A 127 -14.64 -10.90 -8.19
C MET A 127 -13.12 -10.86 -7.95
N LEU A 128 -12.54 -9.66 -7.84
CA LEU A 128 -11.10 -9.49 -7.59
C LEU A 128 -10.70 -10.02 -6.22
N GLU A 129 -11.49 -9.77 -5.17
CA GLU A 129 -11.25 -10.29 -3.82
C GLU A 129 -11.30 -11.81 -3.75
N ARG A 130 -12.23 -12.44 -4.46
CA ARG A 130 -12.30 -13.91 -4.57
C ARG A 130 -11.08 -14.50 -5.24
N VAL A 131 -10.58 -13.86 -6.31
CA VAL A 131 -9.35 -14.28 -6.98
C VAL A 131 -8.15 -14.11 -6.04
N LEU A 132 -8.03 -12.98 -5.37
CA LEU A 132 -6.95 -12.71 -4.41
C LEU A 132 -6.95 -13.73 -3.26
N THR A 133 -8.12 -14.00 -2.68
CA THR A 133 -8.28 -15.01 -1.63
C THR A 133 -7.82 -16.41 -2.10
N ARG A 134 -8.06 -16.76 -3.36
CA ARG A 134 -7.62 -18.04 -3.93
C ARG A 134 -6.10 -18.10 -4.10
N ILE A 135 -5.48 -16.99 -4.51
CA ILE A 135 -4.03 -16.88 -4.70
C ILE A 135 -3.31 -16.97 -3.34
N ASP A 136 -3.85 -16.31 -2.31
CA ASP A 136 -3.23 -16.23 -0.99
C ASP A 136 -3.37 -17.51 -0.16
N ARG A 137 -4.22 -18.47 -0.58
CA ARG A 137 -4.26 -19.77 0.06
C ARG A 137 -2.99 -20.56 -0.25
N PRO A 138 -2.29 -21.09 0.78
CA PRO A 138 -1.17 -21.99 0.54
C PRO A 138 -1.65 -23.14 -0.38
N ALA A 139 -0.87 -23.50 -1.36
CA ALA A 139 -1.12 -24.70 -2.14
C ALA A 139 -1.21 -25.87 -1.16
N GLU A 140 -2.36 -26.54 -1.11
CA GLU A 140 -2.47 -27.81 -0.39
C GLU A 140 -1.43 -28.76 -1.01
N THR A 141 -0.39 -29.09 -0.26
CA THR A 141 0.58 -30.10 -0.66
C THR A 141 -0.22 -31.39 -0.87
N PRO A 142 -0.22 -32.01 -2.07
CA PRO A 142 -0.87 -33.29 -2.23
C PRO A 142 -0.26 -34.24 -1.20
N ALA A 143 -1.12 -34.90 -0.41
CA ALA A 143 -0.66 -35.97 0.46
C ALA A 143 0.08 -36.99 -0.42
N ALA A 144 1.35 -37.22 -0.12
CA ALA A 144 2.13 -38.25 -0.75
C ALA A 144 1.53 -39.60 -0.28
N ASP A 145 0.89 -40.32 -1.20
CA ASP A 145 0.52 -41.73 -1.02
C ASP A 145 1.76 -42.62 -1.04
#